data_759e992c9fd4fe6691bc42a88a35ce8d
#
_entry.id   759e992c9fd4fe6691bc42a88a35ce8d
#
_cell.length_a   1.000
_cell.length_b   1.000
_cell.length_c   1.000
_cell.angle_alpha   90.00
_cell.angle_beta   90.00
_cell.angle_gamma   90.00
#
_symmetry.space_group_name_H-M   'P 1'
#
loop_
_entity.id
_entity.type
_entity.pdbx_description
1 polymer ?
#
loop_
_entity_poly.entity_id
_entity_poly.type
_entity_poly.pdbx_seq_one_letter_code
_entity_poly.pdbx_strand_id
1 'polypeptide(L)'
;MSRRRDAGRRSRSRGRSFDRGLSPVVGKTLELGVGVLFVALLTATFFGGIAPDYRAAVGTELGDRALVAAAERVEAAVPADTDVRADRSVAVRLPPAIRGDPYRVVVANDTSTPALRLVHPDASVDGRIRLTVPDATVVRGSWDSAPPSRAVVVVTEGRISIRLLNERDGTSRLAARDPSRGSVSSTAEREAAT
;
A
#
# COMPACT_ATOMS: atom_id res chain seq x y z
N MET A 1 -92.48 -35.07 -54.33
CA MET A 1 -92.42 -34.75 -52.89
C MET A 1 -91.26 -35.54 -52.27
N SER A 2 -90.13 -34.97 -52.13
CA SER A 2 -88.95 -35.69 -51.64
C SER A 2 -88.13 -34.78 -50.71
N ARG A 3 -88.11 -35.10 -49.44
CA ARG A 3 -87.39 -34.40 -48.39
C ARG A 3 -85.97 -34.98 -48.34
N ARG A 4 -84.96 -34.17 -48.72
CA ARG A 4 -83.55 -34.43 -48.43
C ARG A 4 -83.20 -33.90 -47.06
N ARG A 5 -82.75 -34.76 -46.15
CA ARG A 5 -82.16 -34.42 -44.85
C ARG A 5 -80.71 -34.20 -45.03
N ASP A 6 -80.25 -32.94 -44.86
CA ASP A 6 -78.85 -32.61 -44.76
C ASP A 6 -78.30 -32.93 -43.38
N ALA A 7 -77.44 -33.93 -43.33
CA ALA A 7 -76.74 -34.30 -42.11
C ALA A 7 -75.51 -33.37 -41.91
N GLY A 8 -75.71 -32.37 -41.06
CA GLY A 8 -74.60 -31.46 -40.67
C GLY A 8 -73.46 -32.17 -39.97
N ARG A 9 -72.38 -32.31 -40.62
CA ARG A 9 -71.07 -32.84 -40.09
C ARG A 9 -70.46 -31.83 -39.14
N ARG A 10 -70.68 -31.98 -37.85
CA ARG A 10 -70.00 -31.19 -36.81
C ARG A 10 -68.52 -31.63 -36.75
N SER A 11 -67.65 -30.88 -37.37
CA SER A 11 -66.21 -30.96 -37.16
C SER A 11 -65.88 -30.50 -35.75
N ARG A 12 -65.55 -31.42 -34.86
CA ARG A 12 -65.01 -31.11 -33.54
C ARG A 12 -63.52 -30.73 -33.76
N SER A 13 -63.25 -29.45 -33.80
CA SER A 13 -61.91 -28.96 -33.65
C SER A 13 -61.40 -29.21 -32.23
N ARG A 14 -60.61 -30.27 -32.07
CA ARG A 14 -59.83 -30.45 -30.84
C ARG A 14 -58.81 -29.31 -30.80
N GLY A 15 -59.24 -28.20 -30.22
CA GLY A 15 -58.36 -27.10 -29.88
C GLY A 15 -57.28 -27.58 -28.89
N ARG A 16 -56.07 -27.39 -29.27
CA ARG A 16 -54.83 -27.70 -28.52
C ARG A 16 -54.83 -26.96 -27.19
N SER A 17 -55.14 -27.67 -26.10
CA SER A 17 -55.10 -27.16 -24.72
C SER A 17 -53.69 -27.19 -24.12
N PHE A 18 -52.64 -27.40 -24.93
CA PHE A 18 -51.26 -27.52 -24.43
C PHE A 18 -50.54 -26.19 -24.20
N ASP A 19 -51.08 -25.08 -24.73
CA ASP A 19 -50.37 -23.77 -24.66
C ASP A 19 -50.65 -22.99 -23.37
N ARG A 20 -51.61 -23.38 -22.54
CA ARG A 20 -51.96 -22.60 -21.34
C ARG A 20 -51.17 -22.93 -20.09
N GLY A 21 -50.45 -24.07 -20.06
CA GLY A 21 -49.68 -24.51 -18.91
C GLY A 21 -48.24 -24.05 -18.89
N LEU A 22 -47.67 -23.76 -20.08
CA LEU A 22 -46.26 -23.39 -20.19
C LEU A 22 -46.01 -21.88 -19.96
N SER A 23 -47.00 -21.03 -20.23
CA SER A 23 -46.87 -19.58 -20.13
C SER A 23 -46.54 -19.07 -18.71
N PRO A 24 -47.18 -19.53 -17.62
CA PRO A 24 -46.84 -19.04 -16.27
C PRO A 24 -45.50 -19.58 -15.77
N VAL A 25 -45.08 -20.78 -16.17
CA VAL A 25 -43.78 -21.35 -15.79
C VAL A 25 -42.62 -20.60 -16.49
N VAL A 26 -42.76 -20.34 -17.77
CA VAL A 26 -41.76 -19.56 -18.55
C VAL A 26 -41.66 -18.14 -18.02
N GLY A 27 -42.78 -17.49 -17.68
CA GLY A 27 -42.79 -16.16 -17.08
C GLY A 27 -42.05 -16.13 -15.74
N LYS A 28 -42.26 -17.13 -14.88
CA LYS A 28 -41.61 -17.19 -13.57
C LYS A 28 -40.12 -17.47 -13.64
N THR A 29 -39.69 -18.34 -14.55
CA THR A 29 -38.27 -18.60 -14.79
C THR A 29 -37.55 -17.37 -15.38
N LEU A 30 -38.21 -16.63 -16.28
CA LEU A 30 -37.67 -15.41 -16.83
C LEU A 30 -37.52 -14.32 -15.76
N GLU A 31 -38.51 -14.14 -14.90
CA GLU A 31 -38.49 -13.20 -13.78
C GLU A 31 -37.33 -13.53 -12.83
N LEU A 32 -37.15 -14.80 -12.47
CA LEU A 32 -36.03 -15.24 -11.64
C LEU A 32 -34.68 -14.99 -12.34
N GLY A 33 -34.60 -15.32 -13.63
CA GLY A 33 -33.37 -15.09 -14.43
C GLY A 33 -32.98 -13.64 -14.50
N VAL A 34 -33.91 -12.72 -14.70
CA VAL A 34 -33.69 -11.28 -14.68
C VAL A 34 -33.23 -10.82 -13.29
N GLY A 35 -33.83 -11.33 -12.23
CA GLY A 35 -33.43 -11.02 -10.85
C GLY A 35 -31.99 -11.44 -10.56
N VAL A 36 -31.60 -12.65 -10.93
CA VAL A 36 -30.23 -13.16 -10.78
C VAL A 36 -29.26 -12.34 -11.60
N LEU A 37 -29.59 -12.02 -12.85
CA LEU A 37 -28.76 -11.20 -13.73
C LEU A 37 -28.56 -9.79 -13.14
N PHE A 38 -29.60 -9.19 -12.59
CA PHE A 38 -29.53 -7.89 -11.95
C PHE A 38 -28.60 -7.90 -10.73
N VAL A 39 -28.74 -8.90 -9.85
CA VAL A 39 -27.85 -9.05 -8.69
C VAL A 39 -26.41 -9.30 -9.13
N ALA A 40 -26.19 -10.14 -10.14
CA ALA A 40 -24.85 -10.40 -10.69
C ALA A 40 -24.22 -9.14 -11.26
N LEU A 41 -24.97 -8.34 -12.02
CA LEU A 41 -24.51 -7.07 -12.58
C LEU A 41 -24.18 -6.05 -11.48
N LEU A 42 -25.05 -5.91 -10.48
CA LEU A 42 -24.81 -5.04 -9.34
C LEU A 42 -23.55 -5.43 -8.57
N THR A 43 -23.39 -6.73 -8.33
CA THR A 43 -22.19 -7.27 -7.67
C THR A 43 -20.93 -7.02 -8.51
N ALA A 44 -20.98 -7.28 -9.81
CA ALA A 44 -19.85 -7.02 -10.71
C ALA A 44 -19.48 -5.54 -10.76
N THR A 45 -20.45 -4.64 -10.79
CA THR A 45 -20.19 -3.17 -10.77
C THR A 45 -19.58 -2.74 -9.44
N PHE A 46 -20.10 -3.24 -8.32
CA PHE A 46 -19.60 -2.87 -7.00
C PHE A 46 -18.17 -3.36 -6.76
N PHE A 47 -17.90 -4.64 -7.03
CA PHE A 47 -16.58 -5.23 -6.79
C PHE A 47 -15.57 -4.96 -7.92
N GLY A 48 -16.04 -4.70 -9.15
CA GLY A 48 -15.17 -4.43 -10.31
C GLY A 48 -14.74 -2.97 -10.45
N GLY A 49 -15.44 -2.03 -9.79
CA GLY A 49 -15.16 -0.59 -9.93
C GLY A 49 -15.11 0.15 -8.59
N ILE A 50 -16.25 0.35 -7.96
CA ILE A 50 -16.38 1.26 -6.82
C ILE A 50 -15.47 0.88 -5.64
N ALA A 51 -15.41 -0.40 -5.28
CA ALA A 51 -14.64 -0.85 -4.12
C ALA A 51 -13.12 -0.72 -4.31
N PRO A 52 -12.51 -1.09 -5.45
CA PRO A 52 -11.09 -0.84 -5.69
C PRO A 52 -10.73 0.63 -5.74
N ASP A 53 -11.53 1.49 -6.40
CA ASP A 53 -11.27 2.93 -6.49
C ASP A 53 -11.29 3.60 -5.11
N TYR A 54 -12.25 3.26 -4.27
CA TYR A 54 -12.30 3.75 -2.88
C TYR A 54 -11.07 3.31 -2.07
N ARG A 55 -10.65 2.05 -2.19
CA ARG A 55 -9.45 1.55 -1.51
C ARG A 55 -8.17 2.24 -2.00
N ALA A 56 -8.07 2.53 -3.29
CA ALA A 56 -6.95 3.27 -3.86
C ALA A 56 -6.89 4.70 -3.28
N ALA A 57 -8.02 5.42 -3.26
CA ALA A 57 -8.10 6.77 -2.71
C ALA A 57 -7.69 6.82 -1.22
N VAL A 58 -8.16 5.88 -0.39
CA VAL A 58 -7.77 5.79 1.03
C VAL A 58 -6.28 5.47 1.16
N GLY A 59 -5.74 4.59 0.31
CA GLY A 59 -4.30 4.27 0.31
C GLY A 59 -3.43 5.47 0.01
N THR A 60 -3.77 6.25 -1.01
CA THR A 60 -3.08 7.50 -1.38
C THR A 60 -3.09 8.50 -0.23
N GLU A 61 -4.25 8.76 0.37
CA GLU A 61 -4.39 9.67 1.50
C GLU A 61 -3.53 9.25 2.71
N LEU A 62 -3.47 7.95 3.02
CA LEU A 62 -2.61 7.43 4.09
C LEU A 62 -1.12 7.57 3.75
N GLY A 63 -0.76 7.37 2.49
CA GLY A 63 0.60 7.57 1.99
C GLY A 63 1.05 9.03 2.13
N ASP A 64 0.21 9.95 1.70
CA ASP A 64 0.46 11.39 1.79
C ASP A 64 0.62 11.85 3.24
N ARG A 65 -0.26 11.42 4.14
CA ARG A 65 -0.13 11.72 5.58
C ARG A 65 1.16 11.17 6.19
N ALA A 66 1.54 9.95 5.82
CA ALA A 66 2.79 9.35 6.28
C ALA A 66 4.02 10.15 5.79
N LEU A 67 4.00 10.59 4.53
CA LEU A 67 5.07 11.44 3.98
C LEU A 67 5.14 12.81 4.63
N VAL A 68 4.00 13.48 4.82
CA VAL A 68 3.94 14.79 5.49
C VAL A 68 4.50 14.68 6.91
N ALA A 69 4.01 13.70 7.69
CA ALA A 69 4.50 13.50 9.06
C ALA A 69 6.00 13.16 9.12
N ALA A 70 6.52 12.41 8.13
CA ALA A 70 7.94 12.12 8.01
C ALA A 70 8.76 13.37 7.67
N ALA A 71 8.30 14.18 6.72
CA ALA A 71 8.95 15.43 6.32
C ALA A 71 9.01 16.43 7.49
N GLU A 72 7.90 16.67 8.16
CA GLU A 72 7.83 17.55 9.34
C GLU A 72 8.84 17.12 10.43
N ARG A 73 8.99 15.82 10.67
CA ARG A 73 9.95 15.31 11.66
C ARG A 73 11.40 15.51 11.23
N VAL A 74 11.69 15.34 9.95
CA VAL A 74 13.02 15.60 9.39
C VAL A 74 13.36 17.09 9.48
N GLU A 75 12.42 17.96 9.05
CA GLU A 75 12.59 19.41 9.05
C GLU A 75 12.74 19.96 10.48
N ALA A 76 11.91 19.49 11.43
CA ALA A 76 12.01 19.87 12.84
C ALA A 76 13.32 19.38 13.53
N ALA A 77 13.99 18.40 12.95
CA ALA A 77 15.29 17.94 13.45
C ALA A 77 16.46 18.86 13.05
N VAL A 78 16.28 19.66 12.00
CA VAL A 78 17.29 20.63 11.55
C VAL A 78 17.38 21.77 12.57
N PRO A 79 18.57 22.05 13.16
CA PRO A 79 18.72 23.18 14.07
C PRO A 79 18.61 24.50 13.31
N ALA A 80 18.07 25.51 13.97
CA ALA A 80 17.97 26.87 13.39
C ALA A 80 19.34 27.54 13.25
N ASP A 81 20.28 27.18 14.11
CA ASP A 81 21.66 27.67 14.06
C ASP A 81 22.56 26.55 13.48
N THR A 82 23.22 26.86 12.38
CA THR A 82 24.13 25.96 11.68
C THR A 82 25.62 26.19 11.96
N ASP A 83 25.94 27.23 12.70
CA ASP A 83 27.33 27.56 13.05
C ASP A 83 27.84 26.70 14.20
N VAL A 84 26.90 26.14 14.97
CA VAL A 84 27.20 25.24 16.09
C VAL A 84 27.22 23.79 15.64
N ARG A 85 28.28 23.07 15.95
CA ARG A 85 28.33 21.62 15.75
C ARG A 85 27.23 20.96 16.57
N ALA A 86 26.36 20.25 15.88
CA ALA A 86 25.23 19.55 16.49
C ALA A 86 25.11 18.13 15.93
N ASP A 87 24.81 17.18 16.80
CA ASP A 87 24.43 15.81 16.44
C ASP A 87 23.08 15.53 17.10
N ARG A 88 22.06 15.27 16.30
CA ARG A 88 20.70 15.04 16.77
C ARG A 88 20.11 13.80 16.09
N SER A 89 19.50 12.94 16.90
CA SER A 89 18.75 11.79 16.42
C SER A 89 17.29 11.93 16.78
N VAL A 90 16.41 11.86 15.80
CA VAL A 90 14.95 11.98 15.96
C VAL A 90 14.26 10.72 15.47
N ALA A 91 13.44 10.13 16.32
CA ALA A 91 12.60 9.00 15.93
C ALA A 91 11.49 9.45 14.99
N VAL A 92 11.30 8.74 13.89
CA VAL A 92 10.23 8.93 12.92
C VAL A 92 9.27 7.76 13.02
N ARG A 93 8.03 8.06 13.34
CA ARG A 93 6.99 7.03 13.46
C ARG A 93 6.27 6.89 12.13
N LEU A 94 6.53 5.80 11.44
CA LEU A 94 5.84 5.44 10.21
C LEU A 94 4.79 4.37 10.52
N PRO A 95 3.61 4.39 9.86
CA PRO A 95 2.70 3.26 9.88
C PRO A 95 3.43 2.01 9.36
N PRO A 96 3.26 0.83 10.00
CA PRO A 96 4.01 -0.37 9.58
C PRO A 96 3.61 -0.89 8.21
N ALA A 97 2.41 -0.56 7.75
CA ALA A 97 1.88 -0.94 6.44
C ALA A 97 0.83 0.08 5.98
N ILE A 98 0.64 0.21 4.67
CA ILE A 98 -0.48 0.91 4.04
C ILE A 98 -1.26 -0.13 3.25
N ARG A 99 -2.58 -0.24 3.47
CA ARG A 99 -3.44 -1.26 2.86
C ARG A 99 -3.01 -2.72 3.13
N GLY A 100 -2.26 -2.95 4.21
CA GLY A 100 -1.74 -4.27 4.58
C GLY A 100 -0.34 -4.59 4.00
N ASP A 101 0.17 -3.77 3.09
CA ASP A 101 1.46 -3.96 2.45
C ASP A 101 2.54 -3.07 3.07
N PRO A 102 3.76 -3.59 3.28
CA PRO A 102 4.90 -2.79 3.68
C PRO A 102 5.34 -1.87 2.55
N TYR A 103 5.89 -0.72 2.89
CA TYR A 103 6.39 0.27 1.96
C TYR A 103 7.77 0.79 2.38
N ARG A 104 8.39 1.57 1.51
CA ARG A 104 9.68 2.21 1.77
C ARG A 104 9.60 3.70 1.51
N VAL A 105 10.26 4.50 2.36
CA VAL A 105 10.49 5.92 2.11
C VAL A 105 11.96 6.10 1.73
N VAL A 106 12.20 6.65 0.56
CA VAL A 106 13.55 6.88 0.01
C VAL A 106 13.81 8.36 -0.21
N VAL A 107 15.06 8.77 -0.13
CA VAL A 107 15.47 10.12 -0.52
C VAL A 107 15.53 10.19 -2.04
N ALA A 108 14.88 11.18 -2.63
CA ALA A 108 14.96 11.52 -4.04
C ALA A 108 15.77 12.81 -4.20
N ASN A 109 16.93 12.70 -4.83
CA ASN A 109 17.88 13.81 -5.07
C ASN A 109 18.02 14.12 -6.58
N ASP A 110 16.97 13.89 -7.34
CA ASP A 110 16.88 14.13 -8.78
C ASP A 110 16.68 15.61 -9.14
N THR A 111 16.47 16.45 -8.13
CA THR A 111 16.34 17.90 -8.23
C THR A 111 17.28 18.58 -7.25
N SER A 112 17.46 19.91 -7.39
CA SER A 112 18.28 20.72 -6.47
C SER A 112 17.78 20.69 -5.01
N THR A 113 16.47 20.45 -4.80
CA THR A 113 15.86 20.34 -3.48
C THR A 113 15.63 18.89 -3.13
N PRO A 114 16.13 18.39 -1.99
CA PRO A 114 15.90 17.02 -1.58
C PRO A 114 14.41 16.76 -1.32
N ALA A 115 13.97 15.55 -1.63
CA ALA A 115 12.59 15.13 -1.42
C ALA A 115 12.52 13.74 -0.80
N LEU A 116 11.45 13.44 -0.11
CA LEU A 116 11.08 12.08 0.29
C LEU A 116 10.13 11.50 -0.73
N ARG A 117 10.36 10.28 -1.12
CA ARG A 117 9.48 9.49 -1.98
C ARG A 117 9.03 8.24 -1.25
N LEU A 118 7.73 8.03 -1.21
CA LEU A 118 7.14 6.78 -0.76
C LEU A 118 7.06 5.82 -1.95
N VAL A 119 7.54 4.60 -1.76
CA VAL A 119 7.50 3.52 -2.74
C VAL A 119 6.68 2.38 -2.15
N HIS A 120 5.58 2.04 -2.79
CA HIS A 120 4.62 1.04 -2.37
C HIS A 120 4.45 -0.04 -3.46
N PRO A 121 4.09 -1.31 -3.13
CA PRO A 121 3.77 -2.32 -4.14
C PRO A 121 2.64 -1.91 -5.09
N ASP A 122 1.66 -1.16 -4.59
CA ASP A 122 0.62 -0.54 -5.41
C ASP A 122 1.05 0.90 -5.75
N ALA A 123 1.36 1.15 -7.03
CA ALA A 123 1.85 2.44 -7.51
C ALA A 123 0.84 3.59 -7.30
N SER A 124 -0.45 3.31 -7.09
CA SER A 124 -1.45 4.33 -6.76
C SER A 124 -1.23 5.01 -5.40
N VAL A 125 -0.43 4.37 -4.54
CA VAL A 125 -0.07 4.87 -3.20
C VAL A 125 1.26 5.62 -3.20
N ASP A 126 2.05 5.50 -4.26
CA ASP A 126 3.33 6.22 -4.39
C ASP A 126 3.11 7.73 -4.25
N GLY A 127 3.98 8.36 -3.47
CA GLY A 127 3.91 9.81 -3.22
C GLY A 127 5.29 10.44 -3.16
N ARG A 128 5.32 11.76 -3.25
CA ARG A 128 6.55 12.54 -3.14
C ARG A 128 6.28 13.86 -2.42
N ILE A 129 7.15 14.22 -1.47
CA ILE A 129 7.14 15.51 -0.79
C ILE A 129 8.54 16.13 -0.79
N ARG A 130 8.61 17.41 -1.08
CA ARG A 130 9.88 18.17 -0.98
C ARG A 130 10.14 18.51 0.48
N LEU A 131 11.42 18.50 0.85
CA LEU A 131 11.85 18.91 2.17
C LEU A 131 12.19 20.40 2.17
N THR A 132 11.67 21.11 3.16
CA THR A 132 11.98 22.52 3.42
C THR A 132 13.21 22.58 4.33
N VAL A 133 14.38 22.42 3.75
CA VAL A 133 15.66 22.43 4.45
C VAL A 133 16.62 23.42 3.79
N PRO A 134 17.65 23.95 4.50
CA PRO A 134 18.64 24.85 3.91
C PRO A 134 19.36 24.24 2.70
N ASP A 135 19.75 25.05 1.73
CA ASP A 135 20.35 24.62 0.45
C ASP A 135 21.62 23.77 0.61
N ALA A 136 22.39 23.99 1.69
CA ALA A 136 23.61 23.23 1.99
C ALA A 136 23.33 21.84 2.62
N THR A 137 22.05 21.39 2.66
CA THR A 137 21.66 20.14 3.30
C THR A 137 21.80 18.96 2.36
N VAL A 138 22.55 17.95 2.79
CA VAL A 138 22.66 16.67 2.10
C VAL A 138 21.80 15.63 2.81
N VAL A 139 20.80 15.09 2.14
CA VAL A 139 19.93 14.04 2.67
C VAL A 139 20.23 12.71 1.99
N ARG A 140 20.36 11.63 2.77
CA ARG A 140 20.68 10.28 2.24
C ARG A 140 20.01 9.18 3.05
N GLY A 141 19.79 8.05 2.41
CA GLY A 141 19.26 6.83 3.04
C GLY A 141 17.82 6.54 2.69
N SER A 142 17.24 5.62 3.43
CA SER A 142 15.85 5.20 3.29
C SER A 142 15.33 4.62 4.59
N TRP A 143 14.00 4.53 4.70
CA TRP A 143 13.32 3.81 5.76
C TRP A 143 12.43 2.72 5.17
N ASP A 144 12.49 1.55 5.75
CA ASP A 144 11.45 0.52 5.60
C ASP A 144 10.36 0.77 6.65
N SER A 145 9.09 0.54 6.32
CA SER A 145 7.96 0.88 7.19
C SER A 145 7.86 0.03 8.47
N ALA A 146 8.30 -1.23 8.41
CA ALA A 146 8.13 -2.17 9.53
C ALA A 146 9.07 -1.94 10.72
N PRO A 147 10.41 -1.72 10.53
CA PRO A 147 11.29 -1.46 11.66
C PRO A 147 11.20 0.00 12.13
N PRO A 148 11.55 0.28 13.41
CA PRO A 148 11.66 1.64 13.90
C PRO A 148 12.62 2.47 13.07
N SER A 149 12.20 3.67 12.71
CA SER A 149 12.90 4.59 11.83
C SER A 149 13.41 5.81 12.59
N ARG A 150 14.58 6.32 12.21
CA ARG A 150 15.17 7.54 12.77
C ARG A 150 15.81 8.40 11.69
N ALA A 151 15.82 9.69 11.92
CA ALA A 151 16.65 10.63 11.18
C ALA A 151 17.81 11.08 12.08
N VAL A 152 19.04 10.99 11.56
CA VAL A 152 20.24 11.51 12.22
C VAL A 152 20.68 12.74 11.47
N VAL A 153 20.72 13.87 12.17
CA VAL A 153 21.13 15.17 11.64
C VAL A 153 22.48 15.52 12.25
N VAL A 154 23.45 15.76 11.40
CA VAL A 154 24.80 16.20 11.82
C VAL A 154 25.09 17.54 11.16
N VAL A 155 25.45 18.53 11.97
CA VAL A 155 25.90 19.83 11.52
C VAL A 155 27.41 19.97 11.79
N THR A 156 28.15 20.30 10.75
CA THR A 156 29.59 20.51 10.82
C THR A 156 29.98 21.64 9.87
N GLU A 157 30.59 22.69 10.40
CA GLU A 157 31.09 23.82 9.60
C GLU A 157 30.04 24.39 8.62
N GLY A 158 28.83 24.65 9.09
CA GLY A 158 27.71 25.18 8.28
C GLY A 158 27.09 24.19 7.28
N ARG A 159 27.56 22.93 7.27
CA ARG A 159 26.99 21.86 6.42
C ARG A 159 26.07 20.96 7.21
N ILE A 160 24.91 20.71 6.66
CA ILE A 160 23.91 19.81 7.27
C ILE A 160 23.90 18.49 6.52
N SER A 161 24.06 17.40 7.26
CA SER A 161 23.92 16.04 6.75
C SER A 161 22.80 15.32 7.48
N ILE A 162 21.80 14.86 6.74
CA ILE A 162 20.66 14.09 7.27
C ILE A 162 20.76 12.67 6.74
N ARG A 163 20.73 11.70 7.65
CA ARG A 163 20.75 10.27 7.31
C ARG A 163 19.48 9.60 7.81
N LEU A 164 18.78 8.95 6.90
CA LEU A 164 17.62 8.13 7.19
C LEU A 164 18.10 6.72 7.51
N LEU A 165 17.78 6.21 8.69
CA LEU A 165 18.26 4.90 9.19
C LEU A 165 17.12 4.13 9.82
N ASN A 166 17.07 2.84 9.58
CA ASN A 166 16.30 1.91 10.40
C ASN A 166 17.14 1.47 11.61
N GLU A 167 16.49 1.13 12.70
CA GLU A 167 17.18 0.77 13.95
C GLU A 167 18.10 -0.45 13.76
N ARG A 168 17.71 -1.40 12.91
CA ARG A 168 18.53 -2.57 12.55
C ARG A 168 19.86 -2.20 11.89
N ASP A 169 19.88 -1.15 11.08
CA ASP A 169 21.11 -0.70 10.38
C ASP A 169 22.12 -0.05 11.34
N GLY A 170 21.61 0.56 12.43
CA GLY A 170 22.44 1.17 13.48
C GLY A 170 23.19 0.15 14.31
N THR A 171 22.55 -0.95 14.64
CA THR A 171 23.13 -2.00 15.52
C THR A 171 24.25 -2.78 14.82
N SER A 172 24.09 -3.04 13.52
CA SER A 172 25.12 -3.74 12.74
C SER A 172 26.42 -2.94 12.57
N ARG A 173 26.35 -1.61 12.50
CA ARG A 173 27.54 -0.75 12.35
C ARG A 173 28.28 -0.50 13.65
N LEU A 174 27.59 -0.53 14.80
CA LEU A 174 28.23 -0.46 16.11
C LEU A 174 28.99 -1.75 16.43
N ALA A 175 28.42 -2.91 16.07
CA ALA A 175 29.09 -4.20 16.20
C ALA A 175 30.33 -4.35 15.31
N ALA A 176 30.33 -3.72 14.13
CA ALA A 176 31.48 -3.72 13.21
C ALA A 176 32.59 -2.72 13.59
N ARG A 177 32.35 -1.82 14.57
CA ARG A 177 33.31 -0.79 15.01
C ARG A 177 34.00 -1.10 16.33
N ASP A 178 33.75 -2.24 16.94
CA ASP A 178 34.46 -2.70 18.14
C ASP A 178 35.60 -3.68 17.74
N PRO A 179 36.82 -3.18 17.44
CA PRO A 179 37.96 -4.02 17.12
C PRO A 179 38.53 -4.72 18.37
N SER A 180 37.98 -4.49 19.57
CA SER A 180 38.53 -4.98 20.84
C SER A 180 37.99 -6.35 21.26
N ARG A 181 37.09 -6.99 20.50
CA ARG A 181 36.57 -8.34 20.79
C ARG A 181 37.28 -9.49 20.08
N GLY A 182 38.40 -9.23 19.41
CA GLY A 182 39.10 -10.19 18.56
C GLY A 182 40.41 -10.74 19.08
N SER A 183 40.78 -10.61 20.38
CA SER A 183 42.06 -11.19 20.84
C SER A 183 42.11 -11.53 22.31
N VAL A 184 41.25 -12.42 22.77
CA VAL A 184 41.48 -13.13 24.04
C VAL A 184 41.02 -14.58 23.86
N SER A 185 41.85 -15.39 23.21
CA SER A 185 41.87 -16.85 23.33
C SER A 185 42.92 -17.43 22.44
N SER A 186 44.15 -17.54 22.91
CA SER A 186 45.10 -18.62 22.55
C SER A 186 46.47 -18.35 23.18
N THR A 187 46.60 -18.39 24.50
CA THR A 187 47.91 -18.58 25.13
C THR A 187 47.73 -19.15 26.53
N ALA A 188 47.16 -20.35 26.62
CA ALA A 188 47.15 -21.09 27.88
C ALA A 188 46.99 -22.59 27.65
N GLU A 189 47.79 -23.16 26.70
CA GLU A 189 47.88 -24.61 26.55
C GLU A 189 49.23 -25.02 25.94
N ARG A 190 50.30 -24.62 26.61
CA ARG A 190 51.65 -25.21 26.35
C ARG A 190 52.57 -25.03 27.55
N GLU A 191 52.19 -25.53 28.72
CA GLU A 191 53.14 -25.73 29.81
C GLU A 191 52.65 -26.79 30.79
N ALA A 192 52.52 -28.04 30.33
CA ALA A 192 52.40 -29.22 31.18
C ALA A 192 52.75 -30.48 30.37
N ALA A 193 54.03 -30.60 29.95
CA ALA A 193 54.60 -31.84 29.53
C ALA A 193 56.15 -31.73 29.55
N THR A 194 56.73 -31.86 30.73
CA THR A 194 58.08 -32.40 30.94
C THR A 194 58.19 -32.96 32.34
#